data_2e2c00992cb64cfedeeeaad7bb564214
#
_entry.id   2e2c00992cb64cfedeeeaad7bb564214
#
_cell.length_a   1.000
_cell.length_b   1.000
_cell.length_c   1.000
_cell.angle_alpha   90.00
_cell.angle_beta   90.00
_cell.angle_gamma   90.00
#
_symmetry.space_group_name_H-M   'P 1'
#
loop_
_entity.id
_entity.type
_entity.pdbx_description
1 polymer ?
#
loop_
_entity_poly.entity_id
_entity_poly.type
_entity_poly.pdbx_seq_one_letter_code
_entity_poly.pdbx_strand_id
1 'polypeptide(L)'
;MQRLGLASALVSLALLAGCKASSPSKVERGVMRWTKHTVTVRNKSERNPLPTTAENIAAGKEAFSHYCVACHGMDGQNTGVPFAESMSPPVPSLKSSEVQSYTDGQLKWVIDNGIEPSGMPGSTGILSDEEIWSTVLFIRHLPPAGTLGDPPMYSK
;
A
#
# COMPACT_ATOMS: atom_id res chain seq x y z
N MET A 1 49.67 1.86 -26.35
CA MET A 1 48.34 2.51 -26.38
C MET A 1 47.19 1.52 -26.52
N GLN A 2 47.36 0.27 -27.01
CA GLN A 2 46.28 -0.70 -27.18
C GLN A 2 45.76 -1.33 -25.86
N ARG A 3 46.58 -1.41 -24.82
CA ARG A 3 46.17 -2.05 -23.52
C ARG A 3 45.21 -1.18 -22.67
N LEU A 4 45.23 0.13 -22.78
CA LEU A 4 44.30 1.01 -22.07
C LEU A 4 42.87 0.93 -22.64
N GLY A 5 42.72 0.74 -23.95
CA GLY A 5 41.42 0.62 -24.60
C GLY A 5 40.63 -0.62 -24.21
N LEU A 6 41.32 -1.78 -24.01
CA LEU A 6 40.69 -3.01 -23.58
C LEU A 6 40.18 -2.94 -22.11
N ALA A 7 40.94 -2.31 -21.24
CA ALA A 7 40.53 -2.15 -19.84
C ALA A 7 39.28 -1.26 -19.70
N SER A 8 39.22 -0.16 -20.45
CA SER A 8 38.01 0.72 -20.47
C SER A 8 36.78 -0.01 -21.04
N ALA A 9 36.93 -0.82 -22.08
CA ALA A 9 35.81 -1.56 -22.67
C ALA A 9 35.25 -2.64 -21.71
N LEU A 10 36.12 -3.31 -20.95
CA LEU A 10 35.71 -4.33 -19.97
C LEU A 10 34.98 -3.69 -18.76
N VAL A 11 35.42 -2.52 -18.30
CA VAL A 11 34.74 -1.79 -17.21
C VAL A 11 33.36 -1.30 -17.68
N SER A 12 33.24 -0.80 -18.90
CA SER A 12 31.95 -0.37 -19.46
C SER A 12 30.98 -1.56 -19.65
N LEU A 13 31.48 -2.72 -20.04
CA LEU A 13 30.66 -3.93 -20.21
C LEU A 13 30.16 -4.49 -18.85
N ALA A 14 30.96 -4.37 -17.79
CA ALA A 14 30.57 -4.77 -16.45
C ALA A 14 29.48 -3.86 -15.84
N LEU A 15 29.45 -2.58 -16.23
CA LEU A 15 28.42 -1.62 -15.82
C LEU A 15 27.09 -1.82 -16.55
N LEU A 16 27.09 -2.49 -17.70
CA LEU A 16 25.90 -2.85 -18.48
C LEU A 16 25.29 -4.20 -18.07
N ALA A 17 25.98 -5.00 -17.23
CA ALA A 17 25.41 -6.16 -16.60
C ALA A 17 24.36 -5.69 -15.57
N GLY A 18 23.16 -5.39 -16.07
CA GLY A 18 22.06 -4.83 -15.31
C GLY A 18 21.82 -5.60 -14.01
N CYS A 19 21.65 -4.89 -12.91
CA CYS A 19 21.26 -5.45 -11.65
C CYS A 19 19.96 -6.25 -11.83
N LYS A 20 20.08 -7.58 -11.90
CA LYS A 20 18.92 -8.45 -11.85
C LYS A 20 18.32 -8.29 -10.46
N ALA A 21 17.22 -7.54 -10.34
CA ALA A 21 16.52 -7.37 -9.09
C ALA A 21 16.07 -8.75 -8.60
N SER A 22 16.75 -9.30 -7.61
CA SER A 22 16.33 -10.53 -6.94
C SER A 22 15.28 -10.18 -5.88
N SER A 23 14.35 -11.09 -5.67
CA SER A 23 13.38 -10.92 -4.56
C SER A 23 14.13 -10.76 -3.24
N PRO A 24 13.79 -9.77 -2.41
CA PRO A 24 14.51 -9.49 -1.18
C PRO A 24 14.48 -10.69 -0.22
N SER A 25 15.60 -10.95 0.44
CA SER A 25 15.74 -12.01 1.43
C SER A 25 14.80 -11.80 2.63
N LYS A 26 14.63 -12.83 3.47
CA LYS A 26 13.80 -12.71 4.69
C LYS A 26 14.32 -11.61 5.63
N VAL A 27 15.65 -11.46 5.72
CA VAL A 27 16.30 -10.44 6.56
C VAL A 27 16.02 -9.03 5.99
N GLU A 28 16.23 -8.84 4.69
CA GLU A 28 15.95 -7.56 4.03
C GLU A 28 14.49 -7.16 4.18
N ARG A 29 13.55 -8.09 3.97
CA ARG A 29 12.12 -7.83 4.22
C ARG A 29 11.84 -7.47 5.67
N GLY A 30 12.51 -8.12 6.62
CA GLY A 30 12.42 -7.80 8.05
C GLY A 30 12.90 -6.38 8.37
N VAL A 31 14.06 -6.01 7.85
CA VAL A 31 14.63 -4.66 8.02
C VAL A 31 13.75 -3.60 7.35
N MET A 32 13.31 -3.84 6.11
CA MET A 32 12.41 -2.91 5.39
C MET A 32 11.10 -2.71 6.14
N ARG A 33 10.50 -3.78 6.66
CA ARG A 33 9.27 -3.69 7.46
C ARG A 33 9.51 -2.89 8.75
N TRP A 34 10.57 -3.18 9.49
CA TRP A 34 10.93 -2.44 10.69
C TRP A 34 11.13 -0.95 10.41
N THR A 35 11.85 -0.60 9.34
CA THR A 35 12.08 0.78 8.93
C THR A 35 10.76 1.48 8.59
N LYS A 36 9.89 0.84 7.80
CA LYS A 36 8.56 1.39 7.49
C LYS A 36 7.76 1.69 8.76
N HIS A 37 7.67 0.74 9.68
CA HIS A 37 6.86 0.87 10.90
C HIS A 37 7.45 1.83 11.95
N THR A 38 8.75 2.11 11.90
CA THR A 38 9.43 2.87 12.95
C THR A 38 9.87 4.26 12.49
N VAL A 39 10.26 4.39 11.23
CA VAL A 39 10.89 5.62 10.71
C VAL A 39 10.04 6.29 9.64
N THR A 40 9.54 5.52 8.66
CA THR A 40 8.88 6.09 7.48
C THR A 40 7.43 6.45 7.76
N VAL A 41 6.66 5.55 8.36
CA VAL A 41 5.25 5.78 8.67
C VAL A 41 5.11 6.33 10.09
N ARG A 42 4.59 7.55 10.18
CA ARG A 42 4.48 8.30 11.44
C ARG A 42 3.18 7.98 12.20
N ASN A 43 2.92 8.73 13.25
CA ASN A 43 1.69 8.70 14.06
C ASN A 43 1.41 7.36 14.76
N LYS A 44 2.44 6.56 15.07
CA LYS A 44 2.30 5.23 15.69
C LYS A 44 1.51 5.25 17.00
N SER A 45 1.60 6.31 17.78
CA SER A 45 0.92 6.46 19.07
C SER A 45 -0.50 7.04 18.95
N GLU A 46 -0.87 7.56 17.79
CA GLU A 46 -2.19 8.12 17.57
C GLU A 46 -3.24 7.01 17.56
N ARG A 47 -4.37 7.27 18.20
CA ARG A 47 -5.45 6.31 18.32
C ARG A 47 -6.67 6.82 17.58
N ASN A 48 -7.43 5.89 17.02
CA ASN A 48 -8.70 6.25 16.39
C ASN A 48 -9.65 6.83 17.47
N PRO A 49 -10.11 8.07 17.30
CA PRO A 49 -11.03 8.69 18.25
C PRO A 49 -12.47 8.19 18.09
N LEU A 50 -12.80 7.59 16.95
CA LEU A 50 -14.15 7.09 16.67
C LEU A 50 -14.37 5.74 17.35
N PRO A 51 -15.54 5.54 17.99
CA PRO A 51 -15.90 4.25 18.54
C PRO A 51 -16.15 3.24 17.41
N THR A 52 -15.82 1.97 17.67
CA THR A 52 -16.05 0.87 16.73
C THR A 52 -17.53 0.48 16.72
N THR A 53 -18.33 1.25 16.00
CA THR A 53 -19.77 1.01 15.81
C THR A 53 -20.05 0.58 14.39
N ALA A 54 -21.18 -0.11 14.18
CA ALA A 54 -21.63 -0.49 12.83
C ALA A 54 -21.81 0.74 11.92
N GLU A 55 -22.25 1.86 12.49
CA GLU A 55 -22.44 3.13 11.78
C GLU A 55 -21.10 3.71 11.30
N ASN A 56 -20.10 3.81 12.16
CA ASN A 56 -18.78 4.31 11.79
C ASN A 56 -18.07 3.38 10.81
N ILE A 57 -18.24 2.07 10.93
CA ILE A 57 -17.72 1.11 9.94
C ILE A 57 -18.41 1.29 8.59
N ALA A 58 -19.73 1.52 8.57
CA ALA A 58 -20.48 1.76 7.34
C ALA A 58 -20.08 3.08 6.67
N ALA A 59 -19.89 4.16 7.43
CA ALA A 59 -19.36 5.43 6.93
C ALA A 59 -17.96 5.24 6.31
N GLY A 60 -17.09 4.48 6.96
CA GLY A 60 -15.79 4.15 6.42
C GLY A 60 -15.84 3.31 5.14
N LYS A 61 -16.80 2.38 5.05
CA LYS A 61 -17.05 1.62 3.82
C LYS A 61 -17.50 2.53 2.69
N GLU A 62 -18.34 3.51 2.97
CA GLU A 62 -18.81 4.48 1.99
C GLU A 62 -17.65 5.33 1.45
N ALA A 63 -16.86 5.96 2.32
CA ALA A 63 -15.67 6.70 1.93
C ALA A 63 -14.69 5.82 1.11
N PHE A 64 -14.42 4.60 1.58
CA PHE A 64 -13.59 3.62 0.87
C PHE A 64 -14.11 3.33 -0.53
N SER A 65 -15.44 3.20 -0.70
CA SER A 65 -16.07 2.89 -1.98
C SER A 65 -15.89 4.00 -3.02
N HIS A 66 -15.70 5.23 -2.61
CA HIS A 66 -15.49 6.36 -3.52
C HIS A 66 -14.02 6.57 -3.90
N TYR A 67 -13.09 6.30 -3.00
CA TYR A 67 -11.71 6.74 -3.16
C TYR A 67 -10.68 5.59 -3.27
N CYS A 68 -10.99 4.40 -2.79
CA CYS A 68 -10.00 3.34 -2.61
C CYS A 68 -10.20 2.13 -3.53
N VAL A 69 -11.45 1.87 -3.93
CA VAL A 69 -11.84 0.63 -4.63
C VAL A 69 -11.16 0.42 -5.97
N ALA A 70 -10.81 1.51 -6.67
CA ALA A 70 -10.13 1.42 -7.96
C ALA A 70 -8.81 0.62 -7.88
N CYS A 71 -8.11 0.70 -6.75
CA CYS A 71 -6.85 -0.01 -6.55
C CYS A 71 -6.96 -1.18 -5.58
N HIS A 72 -7.82 -1.08 -4.56
CA HIS A 72 -7.90 -2.07 -3.49
C HIS A 72 -9.06 -3.06 -3.62
N GLY A 73 -9.93 -2.92 -4.63
CA GLY A 73 -11.16 -3.72 -4.76
C GLY A 73 -12.22 -3.33 -3.73
N MET A 74 -13.44 -3.81 -3.91
CA MET A 74 -14.57 -3.49 -3.02
C MET A 74 -14.35 -4.01 -1.58
N ASP A 75 -13.59 -5.07 -1.44
CA ASP A 75 -13.30 -5.79 -0.19
C ASP A 75 -11.93 -5.44 0.43
N GLY A 76 -11.19 -4.52 -0.19
CA GLY A 76 -9.83 -4.17 0.25
C GLY A 76 -8.79 -5.25 0.01
N GLN A 77 -9.09 -6.28 -0.80
CA GLN A 77 -8.22 -7.42 -1.05
C GLN A 77 -7.88 -7.59 -2.54
N ASN A 78 -8.03 -6.51 -3.31
CA ASN A 78 -7.75 -6.42 -4.74
C ASN A 78 -8.64 -7.30 -5.62
N THR A 79 -9.76 -7.81 -5.09
CA THR A 79 -10.70 -8.62 -5.87
C THR A 79 -11.20 -7.83 -7.08
N GLY A 80 -11.08 -8.40 -8.28
CA GLY A 80 -11.53 -7.80 -9.53
C GLY A 80 -10.69 -6.61 -10.02
N VAL A 81 -9.54 -6.32 -9.42
CA VAL A 81 -8.64 -5.25 -9.87
C VAL A 81 -7.58 -5.81 -10.81
N PRO A 82 -7.67 -5.56 -12.14
CA PRO A 82 -6.90 -6.29 -13.13
C PRO A 82 -5.39 -5.98 -13.14
N PHE A 83 -4.98 -4.85 -12.58
CA PHE A 83 -3.58 -4.40 -12.58
C PHE A 83 -2.89 -4.52 -11.22
N ALA A 84 -3.60 -4.87 -10.15
CA ALA A 84 -3.08 -4.82 -8.78
C ALA A 84 -1.76 -5.60 -8.61
N GLU A 85 -1.70 -6.80 -9.20
CA GLU A 85 -0.53 -7.67 -9.14
C GLU A 85 0.62 -7.22 -10.06
N SER A 86 0.32 -6.45 -11.12
CA SER A 86 1.31 -5.99 -12.09
C SER A 86 1.96 -4.67 -11.74
N MET A 87 1.48 -3.97 -10.73
CA MET A 87 2.13 -2.77 -10.21
C MET A 87 3.46 -3.07 -9.54
N SER A 88 4.34 -2.10 -9.49
CA SER A 88 5.65 -2.21 -8.83
C SER A 88 5.85 -1.08 -7.80
N PRO A 89 5.73 -1.40 -6.50
CA PRO A 89 5.33 -2.68 -5.92
C PRO A 89 3.86 -3.04 -6.20
N PRO A 90 3.47 -4.33 -6.11
CA PRO A 90 2.07 -4.74 -6.20
C PRO A 90 1.20 -4.06 -5.13
N VAL A 91 -0.07 -3.81 -5.48
CA VAL A 91 -1.03 -3.28 -4.50
C VAL A 91 -1.24 -4.32 -3.40
N PRO A 92 -0.96 -4.00 -2.12
CA PRO A 92 -1.11 -5.00 -1.05
C PRO A 92 -2.59 -5.25 -0.73
N SER A 93 -2.94 -6.50 -0.44
CA SER A 93 -4.20 -6.78 0.24
C SER A 93 -4.22 -6.08 1.60
N LEU A 94 -5.22 -5.26 1.85
CA LEU A 94 -5.35 -4.55 3.13
C LEU A 94 -5.64 -5.49 4.30
N LYS A 95 -6.06 -6.73 4.04
CA LYS A 95 -6.23 -7.79 5.04
C LYS A 95 -4.94 -8.56 5.34
N SER A 96 -3.86 -8.31 4.63
CA SER A 96 -2.57 -8.96 4.88
C SER A 96 -2.07 -8.69 6.29
N SER A 97 -1.35 -9.65 6.87
CA SER A 97 -0.74 -9.49 8.21
C SER A 97 0.23 -8.31 8.27
N GLU A 98 0.86 -7.94 7.16
CA GLU A 98 1.73 -6.77 7.08
C GLU A 98 0.92 -5.48 7.28
N VAL A 99 -0.16 -5.27 6.52
CA VAL A 99 -1.00 -4.08 6.65
C VAL A 99 -1.71 -4.04 7.99
N GLN A 100 -2.23 -5.17 8.46
CA GLN A 100 -2.92 -5.25 9.74
C GLN A 100 -1.99 -5.06 10.96
N SER A 101 -0.68 -5.15 10.78
CA SER A 101 0.30 -4.87 11.84
C SER A 101 0.58 -3.38 12.08
N TYR A 102 0.16 -2.49 11.18
CA TYR A 102 0.19 -1.05 11.41
C TYR A 102 -0.79 -0.66 12.52
N THR A 103 -0.45 0.36 13.32
CA THR A 103 -1.42 0.97 14.25
C THR A 103 -2.46 1.78 13.46
N ASP A 104 -3.58 2.15 14.11
CA ASP A 104 -4.61 2.97 13.46
C ASP A 104 -4.06 4.34 13.03
N GLY A 105 -3.25 4.96 13.87
CA GLY A 105 -2.58 6.21 13.52
C GLY A 105 -1.62 6.07 12.34
N GLN A 106 -0.95 4.92 12.21
CA GLN A 106 -0.11 4.65 11.05
C GLN A 106 -0.93 4.44 9.78
N LEU A 107 -2.07 3.75 9.85
CA LEU A 107 -2.98 3.61 8.72
C LEU A 107 -3.54 4.98 8.30
N LYS A 108 -3.98 5.79 9.27
CA LYS A 108 -4.39 7.17 8.99
C LYS A 108 -3.30 7.95 8.28
N TRP A 109 -2.08 7.92 8.81
CA TRP A 109 -0.95 8.62 8.21
C TRP A 109 -0.70 8.19 6.75
N VAL A 110 -0.80 6.89 6.47
CA VAL A 110 -0.65 6.35 5.10
C VAL A 110 -1.77 6.85 4.19
N ILE A 111 -3.01 6.91 4.66
CA ILE A 111 -4.13 7.44 3.88
C ILE A 111 -3.94 8.94 3.62
N ASP A 112 -3.57 9.71 4.64
CA ASP A 112 -3.33 11.15 4.52
C ASP A 112 -2.24 11.48 3.49
N ASN A 113 -1.11 10.80 3.59
CA ASN A 113 0.12 11.17 2.88
C ASN A 113 0.37 10.36 1.62
N GLY A 114 -0.28 9.21 1.47
CA GLY A 114 0.05 8.27 0.41
C GLY A 114 1.37 7.53 0.66
N ILE A 115 1.82 6.78 -0.33
CA ILE A 115 3.11 6.07 -0.32
C ILE A 115 3.81 6.31 -1.65
N GLU A 116 4.72 7.25 -1.67
CA GLU A 116 5.64 7.40 -2.81
C GLU A 116 6.80 6.38 -2.68
N PRO A 117 7.23 5.75 -3.76
CA PRO A 117 6.81 5.82 -5.16
C PRO A 117 5.82 4.70 -5.56
N SER A 118 5.00 4.18 -4.64
CA SER A 118 4.08 3.05 -4.91
C SER A 118 2.88 3.43 -5.80
N GLY A 119 2.66 4.72 -6.04
CA GLY A 119 1.49 5.21 -6.77
C GLY A 119 0.22 5.34 -5.92
N MET A 120 0.26 5.04 -4.60
CA MET A 120 -0.85 5.34 -3.70
C MET A 120 -0.87 6.85 -3.41
N PRO A 121 -1.90 7.61 -3.84
CA PRO A 121 -1.98 9.03 -3.57
C PRO A 121 -2.32 9.30 -2.11
N GLY A 122 -1.94 10.47 -1.60
CA GLY A 122 -2.45 10.98 -0.33
C GLY A 122 -3.85 11.57 -0.48
N SER A 123 -4.60 11.57 0.59
CA SER A 123 -5.98 12.11 0.65
C SER A 123 -6.08 13.47 1.35
N THR A 124 -4.97 14.06 1.75
CA THR A 124 -4.94 15.38 2.41
C THR A 124 -5.70 16.43 1.56
N GLY A 125 -6.70 17.07 2.16
CA GLY A 125 -7.54 18.07 1.48
C GLY A 125 -8.65 17.48 0.60
N ILE A 126 -8.75 16.16 0.50
CA ILE A 126 -9.80 15.43 -0.24
C ILE A 126 -10.78 14.81 0.76
N LEU A 127 -10.26 14.06 1.74
CA LEU A 127 -11.04 13.44 2.80
C LEU A 127 -10.91 14.24 4.09
N SER A 128 -11.99 14.32 4.85
CA SER A 128 -11.97 14.82 6.23
C SER A 128 -11.29 13.81 7.17
N ASP A 129 -10.84 14.28 8.32
CA ASP A 129 -10.28 13.42 9.37
C ASP A 129 -11.27 12.33 9.81
N GLU A 130 -12.55 12.64 9.88
CA GLU A 130 -13.59 11.68 10.24
C GLU A 130 -13.77 10.60 9.22
N GLU A 131 -13.76 10.94 7.92
CA GLU A 131 -13.80 9.96 6.82
C GLU A 131 -12.58 9.05 6.82
N ILE A 132 -11.40 9.58 7.11
CA ILE A 132 -10.18 8.78 7.19
C ILE A 132 -10.23 7.83 8.39
N TRP A 133 -10.63 8.32 9.57
CA TRP A 133 -10.73 7.48 10.75
C TRP A 133 -11.80 6.38 10.62
N SER A 134 -12.93 6.69 10.01
CA SER A 134 -13.96 5.69 9.71
C SER A 134 -13.46 4.67 8.65
N THR A 135 -12.70 5.14 7.65
CA THR A 135 -12.04 4.25 6.68
C THR A 135 -11.06 3.28 7.37
N VAL A 136 -10.30 3.75 8.37
CA VAL A 136 -9.44 2.87 9.19
C VAL A 136 -10.28 1.81 9.91
N LEU A 137 -11.44 2.17 10.49
CA LEU A 137 -12.35 1.18 11.08
C LEU A 137 -12.83 0.15 10.07
N PHE A 138 -13.20 0.57 8.86
CA PHE A 138 -13.58 -0.37 7.79
C PHE A 138 -12.43 -1.32 7.42
N ILE A 139 -11.19 -0.80 7.27
CA ILE A 139 -10.00 -1.62 6.98
C ILE A 139 -9.75 -2.67 8.07
N ARG A 140 -10.08 -2.38 9.33
CA ARG A 140 -10.01 -3.37 10.42
C ARG A 140 -11.10 -4.45 10.34
N HIS A 141 -12.21 -4.17 9.66
CA HIS A 141 -13.39 -5.03 9.59
C HIS A 141 -13.72 -5.50 8.17
N LEU A 142 -12.71 -5.61 7.31
CA LEU A 142 -12.89 -6.04 5.92
C LEU A 142 -13.61 -7.40 5.83
N PRO A 143 -14.57 -7.54 4.91
CA PRO A 143 -15.28 -8.78 4.68
C PRO A 143 -14.35 -9.85 4.08
N PRO A 144 -14.81 -11.11 3.95
CA PRO A 144 -14.09 -12.12 3.18
C PRO A 144 -13.88 -11.69 1.73
N ALA A 145 -12.75 -12.13 1.12
CA ALA A 145 -12.44 -11.82 -0.26
C ALA A 145 -13.56 -12.25 -1.22
N GLY A 146 -13.85 -11.40 -2.19
CA GLY A 146 -14.84 -11.66 -3.25
C GLY A 146 -16.30 -11.50 -2.84
N THR A 147 -16.63 -11.30 -1.54
CA THR A 147 -18.04 -11.22 -1.09
C THR A 147 -18.76 -9.95 -1.56
N LEU A 148 -18.04 -8.91 -1.94
CA LEU A 148 -18.60 -7.65 -2.42
C LEU A 148 -18.58 -7.52 -3.97
N GLY A 149 -18.09 -8.56 -4.66
CA GLY A 149 -17.95 -8.55 -6.12
C GLY A 149 -16.81 -7.66 -6.62
N ASP A 150 -16.76 -7.51 -7.93
CA ASP A 150 -15.77 -6.69 -8.61
C ASP A 150 -16.14 -5.20 -8.54
N PRO A 151 -15.14 -4.29 -8.56
CA PRO A 151 -15.42 -2.87 -8.66
C PRO A 151 -16.23 -2.55 -9.92
N PRO A 152 -17.26 -1.67 -9.85
CA PRO A 152 -18.15 -1.37 -10.97
C PRO A 152 -17.42 -0.93 -12.25
N MET A 153 -16.26 -0.24 -12.11
CA MET A 153 -15.44 0.22 -13.23
C MET A 153 -14.74 -0.92 -13.97
N TYR A 154 -14.66 -2.13 -13.39
CA TYR A 154 -14.00 -3.31 -13.98
C TYR A 154 -14.98 -4.46 -14.24
N SER A 155 -16.22 -4.39 -13.73
CA SER A 155 -17.26 -5.38 -14.04
C SER A 155 -17.65 -5.28 -15.52
N LYS A 156 -17.70 -6.45 -16.19
CA LYS A 156 -18.12 -6.56 -17.61
C LYS A 156 -19.63 -6.67 -17.72
#